data_5359d2469b8a2df596f83192ebc73814
#
_entry.id   5359d2469b8a2df596f83192ebc73814
#
_cell.length_a   1.000
_cell.length_b   1.000
_cell.length_c   1.000
_cell.angle_alpha   90.00
_cell.angle_beta   90.00
_cell.angle_gamma   90.00
#
_symmetry.space_group_name_H-M   'P 1'
#
loop_
_entity.id
_entity.type
_entity.pdbx_description
1 polymer ?
#
loop_
_entity_poly.entity_id
_entity_poly.type
_entity_poly.pdbx_seq_one_letter_code
_entity_poly.pdbx_strand_id
1 'polypeptide(L)'
;MSAPTNPVDHRRHDRKEILFAARLMIGDANVECEITNISFGGAQIRLPRTLTRGQTVVLDIDPFGKFAIEVRWCDNGEAGVKFKDDPAKVSELVMAIATYA
;
A
#
# COMPACT_ATOMS: atom_id res chain seq x y z
N MET A 1 -22.39 -25.17 -6.61
CA MET A 1 -22.05 -25.19 -6.32
C MET A 1 -21.71 -24.98 -6.08
N SER A 2 -21.58 -24.71 -6.24
CA SER A 2 -21.05 -24.46 -5.94
C SER A 2 -20.53 -24.11 -5.84
N ALA A 3 -20.27 -23.86 -5.98
CA ALA A 3 -19.58 -23.54 -5.81
C ALA A 3 -19.08 -23.19 -5.82
N PRO A 4 -18.99 -23.18 -5.95
CA PRO A 4 -18.29 -22.83 -5.89
C PRO A 4 -17.86 -22.36 -5.81
N THR A 5 -17.78 -22.35 -6.08
CA THR A 5 -17.22 -22.09 -5.89
C THR A 5 -16.78 -21.61 -5.77
N ASN A 6 -16.74 -21.54 -5.97
CA ASN A 6 -16.13 -21.14 -5.74
C ASN A 6 -15.58 -20.63 -5.57
N PRO A 7 -15.53 -20.59 -5.69
CA PRO A 7 -14.81 -20.12 -5.50
C PRO A 7 -14.44 -19.50 -5.40
N VAL A 8 -14.46 -19.47 -5.69
CA VAL A 8 -13.99 -19.01 -5.51
C VAL A 8 -13.71 -18.41 -5.42
N ASP A 9 -13.82 -18.38 -5.66
CA ASP A 9 -13.51 -17.94 -5.37
C ASP A 9 -13.24 -17.44 -5.01
N HIS A 10 -13.07 -17.40 -5.28
CA HIS A 10 -12.54 -17.01 -4.85
C HIS A 10 -12.07 -16.27 -4.79
N ARG A 11 -11.94 -16.05 -4.99
CA ARG A 11 -11.41 -15.48 -4.88
C ARG A 11 -11.22 -14.66 -4.59
N ARG A 12 -11.20 -14.52 -4.74
CA ARG A 12 -10.95 -13.97 -4.38
C ARG A 12 -11.00 -13.34 -3.74
N HIS A 13 -11.03 -13.31 -3.92
CA HIS A 13 -10.88 -12.79 -3.24
C HIS A 13 -10.90 -12.10 -2.92
N ASP A 14 -11.00 -11.68 -3.25
CA ASP A 14 -10.84 -11.06 -2.86
C ASP A 14 -10.51 -10.56 -2.44
N ARG A 15 -10.24 -10.21 -2.50
CA ARG A 15 -9.90 -9.73 -2.02
C ARG A 15 -9.44 -8.67 -1.53
N LYS A 16 -9.64 -8.07 -1.24
CA LYS A 16 -9.26 -7.01 -0.73
C LYS A 16 -8.70 -7.09 0.51
N GLU A 17 -7.73 -7.70 0.60
CA GLU A 17 -7.09 -7.91 1.81
C GLU A 17 -6.17 -6.80 2.16
N ILE A 18 -6.08 -6.49 3.46
CA ILE A 18 -5.18 -5.48 3.99
C ILE A 18 -3.90 -6.18 4.40
N LEU A 19 -2.77 -5.77 3.83
CA LEU A 19 -1.49 -6.33 4.23
C LEU A 19 -1.00 -5.67 5.52
N PHE A 20 -1.05 -4.33 5.58
CA PHE A 20 -0.57 -3.59 6.74
C PHE A 20 -1.31 -2.29 6.89
N ALA A 21 -1.53 -1.89 8.13
CA ALA A 21 -1.92 -0.53 8.44
C ALA A 21 -0.68 0.36 8.40
N ALA A 22 -0.84 1.59 7.93
CA ALA A 22 0.27 2.52 7.79
C ALA A 22 -0.26 3.93 7.93
N ARG A 23 0.65 4.90 7.82
CA ARG A 23 0.27 6.31 7.86
C ARG A 23 0.97 7.04 6.74
N LEU A 24 0.26 8.00 6.15
CA LEU A 24 0.85 8.92 5.21
C LEU A 24 1.11 10.23 5.92
N MET A 25 2.33 10.71 5.79
CA MET A 25 2.71 12.00 6.34
C MET A 25 2.68 13.01 5.21
N ILE A 26 1.67 13.88 5.23
CA ILE A 26 1.42 14.87 4.19
C ILE A 26 1.55 16.24 4.84
N GLY A 27 2.71 16.89 4.64
CA GLY A 27 2.98 18.11 5.36
C GLY A 27 2.95 17.85 6.84
N ASP A 28 2.07 18.55 7.56
CA ASP A 28 1.93 18.37 9.01
C ASP A 28 0.86 17.37 9.37
N ALA A 29 0.18 16.80 8.39
CA ALA A 29 -0.93 15.89 8.65
C ALA A 29 -0.47 14.44 8.59
N ASN A 30 -1.00 13.63 9.49
CA ASN A 30 -0.83 12.18 9.45
C ASN A 30 -2.17 11.57 9.10
N VAL A 31 -2.21 10.81 8.01
CA VAL A 31 -3.44 10.21 7.51
C VAL A 31 -3.29 8.70 7.58
N GLU A 32 -4.17 8.06 8.30
CA GLU A 32 -4.13 6.60 8.37
C GLU A 32 -4.53 6.01 7.04
N CYS A 33 -3.83 4.95 6.66
CA CYS A 33 -4.10 4.26 5.41
C CYS A 33 -3.82 2.78 5.59
N GLU A 34 -4.17 2.02 4.57
CA GLU A 34 -3.99 0.57 4.57
C GLU A 34 -3.28 0.18 3.29
N ILE A 35 -2.22 -0.61 3.44
CA ILE A 35 -1.50 -1.13 2.29
C ILE A 35 -2.20 -2.41 1.85
N THR A 36 -2.71 -2.42 0.62
CA THR A 36 -3.43 -3.56 0.09
C THR A 36 -2.60 -4.37 -0.89
N ASN A 37 -1.51 -3.80 -1.38
CA ASN A 37 -0.61 -4.50 -2.29
C ASN A 37 0.75 -3.81 -2.23
N ILE A 38 1.82 -4.58 -2.36
CA ILE A 38 3.16 -4.00 -2.32
C ILE A 38 4.10 -4.82 -3.20
N SER A 39 5.03 -4.12 -3.84
CA SER A 39 6.08 -4.73 -4.65
C SER A 39 7.33 -3.85 -4.53
N PHE A 40 8.41 -4.28 -5.18
CA PHE A 40 9.65 -3.50 -5.14
C PHE A 40 9.48 -2.12 -5.78
N GLY A 41 8.59 -1.99 -6.75
CA GLY A 41 8.39 -0.72 -7.44
C GLY A 41 7.45 0.22 -6.75
N GLY A 42 6.50 -0.29 -5.97
CA GLY A 42 5.50 0.57 -5.37
C GLY A 42 4.49 -0.19 -4.55
N ALA A 43 3.39 0.49 -4.25
CA ALA A 43 2.36 -0.08 -3.41
C ALA A 43 1.00 0.47 -3.81
N GLN A 44 -0.04 -0.27 -3.45
CA GLN A 44 -1.40 0.25 -3.50
C GLN A 44 -1.87 0.46 -2.08
N ILE A 45 -2.50 1.58 -1.84
CA ILE A 45 -2.97 1.94 -0.52
C ILE A 45 -4.42 2.38 -0.59
N ARG A 46 -5.12 2.20 0.52
CA ARG A 46 -6.47 2.68 0.69
C ARG A 46 -6.46 3.76 1.75
N LEU A 47 -7.08 4.89 1.48
CA LEU A 47 -7.06 6.02 2.38
C LEU A 47 -8.33 6.86 2.20
N PRO A 48 -8.73 7.61 3.24
CA PRO A 48 -9.95 8.42 3.17
C PRO A 48 -9.70 9.84 2.63
N ARG A 49 -8.72 10.00 1.75
CA ARG A 49 -8.38 11.31 1.19
C ARG A 49 -8.00 11.18 -0.25
N THR A 50 -8.10 12.30 -0.96
CA THR A 50 -7.63 12.39 -2.35
C THR A 50 -6.23 12.97 -2.35
N LEU A 51 -5.34 12.31 -3.07
CA LEU A 51 -3.97 12.77 -3.24
C LEU A 51 -3.78 13.28 -4.66
N THR A 52 -2.78 14.13 -4.83
CA THR A 52 -2.48 14.71 -6.13
C THR A 52 -1.41 13.85 -6.82
N ARG A 53 -1.67 13.51 -8.07
CA ARG A 53 -0.69 12.76 -8.86
C ARG A 53 0.62 13.55 -8.94
N GLY A 54 1.72 12.87 -8.72
CA GLY A 54 3.05 13.47 -8.72
C GLY A 54 3.49 13.99 -7.38
N GLN A 55 2.58 14.02 -6.40
CA GLN A 55 2.89 14.49 -5.07
C GLN A 55 3.85 13.53 -4.38
N THR A 56 4.85 14.06 -3.68
CA THR A 56 5.76 13.25 -2.90
C THR A 56 5.36 13.35 -1.43
N VAL A 57 5.15 12.21 -0.80
CA VAL A 57 4.78 12.14 0.61
C VAL A 57 5.59 11.04 1.26
N VAL A 58 5.43 10.87 2.57
CA VAL A 58 6.14 9.84 3.32
C VAL A 58 5.14 8.80 3.79
N LEU A 59 5.46 7.55 3.53
CA LEU A 59 4.67 6.42 3.99
C LEU A 59 5.37 5.82 5.20
N ASP A 60 4.71 5.87 6.33
CA ASP A 60 5.25 5.38 7.60
C ASP A 60 4.64 4.04 7.89
N ILE A 61 5.44 2.99 7.84
CA ILE A 61 5.00 1.61 7.99
C ILE A 61 5.66 1.03 9.22
N ASP A 62 5.00 1.13 10.35
CA ASP A 62 5.52 0.60 11.59
C ASP A 62 5.51 -0.92 11.57
N PRO A 63 6.56 -1.61 11.97
CA PRO A 63 7.80 -1.12 12.57
C PRO A 63 8.94 -0.90 11.57
N PHE A 64 8.64 -0.87 10.28
CA PHE A 64 9.69 -0.86 9.25
C PHE A 64 10.25 0.53 8.96
N GLY A 65 9.53 1.57 9.31
CA GLY A 65 10.03 2.93 9.18
C GLY A 65 9.35 3.73 8.10
N LYS A 66 10.00 4.80 7.69
CA LYS A 66 9.42 5.79 6.78
C LYS A 66 10.05 5.66 5.41
N PHE A 67 9.21 5.78 4.39
CA PHE A 67 9.63 5.61 3.00
C PHE A 67 9.10 6.76 2.17
N ALA A 68 9.95 7.40 1.39
CA ALA A 68 9.52 8.43 0.46
C ALA A 68 8.80 7.76 -0.71
N ILE A 69 7.63 8.29 -1.05
CA ILE A 69 6.83 7.75 -2.15
C ILE A 69 6.30 8.90 -3.01
N GLU A 70 6.00 8.57 -4.25
CA GLU A 70 5.39 9.50 -5.20
C GLU A 70 4.04 8.93 -5.62
N VAL A 71 3.01 9.77 -5.57
CA VAL A 71 1.66 9.36 -5.98
C VAL A 71 1.60 9.24 -7.49
N ARG A 72 1.20 8.08 -7.99
CA ARG A 72 1.08 7.83 -9.42
C ARG A 72 -0.35 7.97 -9.89
N TRP A 73 -1.30 7.59 -9.07
CA TRP A 73 -2.73 7.77 -9.34
C TRP A 73 -3.47 7.72 -8.02
N CYS A 74 -4.66 8.30 -8.01
CA CYS A 74 -5.54 8.29 -6.85
C CYS A 74 -6.97 8.35 -7.32
N ASP A 75 -7.79 7.40 -6.85
CA ASP A 75 -9.18 7.31 -7.29
C ASP A 75 -9.99 6.49 -6.30
N ASN A 76 -11.16 6.98 -5.94
CA ASN A 76 -12.15 6.25 -5.14
C ASN A 76 -11.59 5.68 -3.85
N GLY A 77 -10.80 6.46 -3.14
CA GLY A 77 -10.27 6.03 -1.85
C GLY A 77 -9.07 5.12 -1.96
N GLU A 78 -8.52 4.96 -3.15
CA GLU A 78 -7.33 4.16 -3.37
C GLU A 78 -6.29 4.97 -4.10
N ALA A 79 -5.02 4.60 -3.92
CA ALA A 79 -3.93 5.27 -4.60
C ALA A 79 -2.83 4.27 -4.92
N GLY A 80 -2.20 4.49 -6.05
CA GLY A 80 -0.98 3.77 -6.42
C GLY A 80 0.19 4.69 -6.22
N VAL A 81 1.22 4.20 -5.55
CA VAL A 81 2.40 5.01 -5.24
C VAL A 81 3.65 4.27 -5.67
N LYS A 82 4.67 5.04 -5.99
CA LYS A 82 5.97 4.51 -6.38
C LYS A 82 6.97 4.84 -5.29
N PHE A 83 7.80 3.88 -4.92
CA PHE A 83 8.84 4.14 -3.94
C PHE A 83 9.93 5.03 -4.55
N LYS A 84 10.30 6.07 -3.81
CA LYS A 84 11.35 6.99 -4.19
C LYS A 84 12.42 7.01 -3.12
N ASP A 85 12.77 5.82 -2.64
CA ASP A 85 13.69 5.67 -1.53
C ASP A 85 14.79 4.69 -1.94
N ASP A 86 15.75 4.46 -1.05
CA ASP A 86 16.86 3.56 -1.26
C ASP A 86 16.35 2.17 -1.64
N PRO A 87 16.76 1.61 -2.79
CA PRO A 87 16.28 0.29 -3.20
C PRO A 87 16.57 -0.81 -2.19
N ALA A 88 17.69 -0.74 -1.48
CA ALA A 88 17.99 -1.75 -0.47
C ALA A 88 16.99 -1.68 0.68
N LYS A 89 16.64 -0.47 1.08
CA LYS A 89 15.67 -0.24 2.14
C LYS A 89 14.28 -0.75 1.72
N VAL A 90 13.89 -0.45 0.48
CA VAL A 90 12.61 -0.92 -0.05
C VAL A 90 12.58 -2.43 -0.16
N SER A 91 13.68 -3.02 -0.59
CA SER A 91 13.79 -4.47 -0.72
C SER A 91 13.60 -5.16 0.62
N GLU A 92 14.21 -4.63 1.66
CA GLU A 92 14.04 -5.19 3.00
C GLU A 92 12.59 -5.13 3.45
N LEU A 93 11.92 -4.02 3.16
CA LEU A 93 10.51 -3.86 3.51
C LEU A 93 9.66 -4.91 2.80
N VAL A 94 9.82 -5.04 1.50
CA VAL A 94 9.01 -5.95 0.70
C VAL A 94 9.23 -7.39 1.14
N MET A 95 10.47 -7.76 1.40
CA MET A 95 10.79 -9.11 1.86
C MET A 95 10.20 -9.39 3.23
N ALA A 96 10.24 -8.40 4.12
CA ALA A 96 9.68 -8.57 5.46
C ALA A 96 8.16 -8.75 5.40
N ILE A 97 7.48 -7.95 4.56
CA ILE A 97 6.03 -8.06 4.42
C ILE A 97 5.66 -9.41 3.81
N ALA A 98 6.43 -9.88 2.82
CA ALA A 98 6.17 -11.18 2.21
C ALA A 98 6.27 -12.30 3.25
N THR A 99 7.15 -12.14 4.23
CA THR A 99 7.30 -13.14 5.30
C THR A 99 6.06 -13.18 6.20
N TYR A 100 5.46 -12.01 6.45
CA TYR A 100 4.27 -11.95 7.29
C TYR A 100 3.00 -12.32 6.53
N ALA A 101 2.97 -12.01 5.27
CA ALA A 101 1.81 -12.30 4.45
C ALA A 101 1.84 -13.74 3.94
#